data_fc19d4c601a25a32603764586480daa1
#
_entry.id   fc19d4c601a25a32603764586480daa1
#
_cell.length_a   1.000
_cell.length_b   1.000
_cell.length_c   1.000
_cell.angle_alpha   90.00
_cell.angle_beta   90.00
_cell.angle_gamma   90.00
#
_symmetry.space_group_name_H-M   'P 1'
#
loop_
_entity.id
_entity.type
_entity.pdbx_description
1 polymer ?
#
loop_
_entity_poly.entity_id
_entity_poly.type
_entity_poly.pdbx_seq_one_letter_code
_entity_poly.pdbx_strand_id
1 'polypeptide(L)'
;AIGSINPNTFQDQIYKYGSFGNPNEEVRQRALQHMFDSIAIMNAANSRDLSLWFADGSNHPGTANIRHRKQWFTECLQATHAQLQPEKRMLVEYKPFEPAFYHTDIADWGMALLMAKASGPAAKVLVDTGHHYHAQNIEQIVAWLLDEDMLGGFHFNDRRYADDDLTLGSIDPYQVF
;
A
#
# COMPACT_ATOMS: atom_id res chain seq x y z
N ALA A 1 19.71 -11.87 4.28
CA ALA A 1 18.61 -11.88 3.32
C ALA A 1 17.78 -10.62 3.50
N ILE A 2 17.32 -10.01 2.42
CA ILE A 2 16.43 -8.85 2.42
C ILE A 2 15.02 -9.39 2.17
N GLY A 3 14.06 -9.11 3.08
CA GLY A 3 12.70 -9.63 3.00
C GLY A 3 11.88 -8.93 1.92
N SER A 4 11.81 -7.60 1.97
CA SER A 4 11.09 -6.78 1.00
C SER A 4 11.88 -5.54 0.59
N ILE A 5 11.50 -4.97 -0.55
CA ILE A 5 11.92 -3.63 -0.98
C ILE A 5 10.71 -2.72 -0.86
N ASN A 6 10.88 -1.59 -0.18
CA ASN A 6 9.81 -0.63 0.11
C ASN A 6 10.15 0.71 -0.57
N PRO A 7 9.61 0.99 -1.77
CA PRO A 7 9.82 2.26 -2.46
C PRO A 7 9.28 3.44 -1.66
N ASN A 8 10.03 4.54 -1.62
CA ASN A 8 9.60 5.78 -0.98
C ASN A 8 9.18 6.80 -2.04
N THR A 9 7.87 6.95 -2.23
CA THR A 9 7.27 7.91 -3.16
C THR A 9 6.44 8.97 -2.44
N PHE A 10 6.82 9.36 -1.23
CA PHE A 10 6.07 10.32 -0.40
C PHE A 10 6.93 11.37 0.31
N GLN A 11 8.23 11.14 0.54
CA GLN A 11 9.09 12.10 1.25
C GLN A 11 9.66 13.20 0.34
N ASP A 12 9.91 12.92 -0.93
CA ASP A 12 10.41 13.93 -1.87
C ASP A 12 9.31 14.98 -2.16
N GLN A 13 9.70 16.25 -2.18
CA GLN A 13 8.80 17.38 -2.46
C GLN A 13 8.05 17.28 -3.78
N ILE A 14 8.54 16.52 -4.74
CA ILE A 14 7.83 16.30 -6.00
C ILE A 14 6.51 15.57 -5.78
N TYR A 15 6.41 14.74 -4.73
CA TYR A 15 5.21 13.95 -4.42
C TYR A 15 4.24 14.66 -3.47
N LYS A 16 4.40 15.97 -3.21
CA LYS A 16 3.53 16.72 -2.29
C LYS A 16 2.03 16.69 -2.64
N TYR A 17 1.69 16.40 -3.90
CA TYR A 17 0.30 16.23 -4.38
C TYR A 17 -0.02 14.78 -4.77
N GLY A 18 0.79 13.86 -4.32
CA GLY A 18 0.70 12.44 -4.60
C GLY A 18 1.76 11.92 -5.55
N SER A 19 1.86 10.63 -5.63
CA SER A 19 2.72 9.87 -6.54
C SER A 19 1.93 9.32 -7.72
N PHE A 20 1.34 8.14 -7.62
CA PHE A 20 0.48 7.56 -8.65
C PHE A 20 -0.85 8.30 -8.83
N GLY A 21 -1.37 8.91 -7.76
CA GLY A 21 -2.56 9.76 -7.80
C GLY A 21 -2.29 11.22 -8.20
N ASN A 22 -1.07 11.60 -8.53
CA ASN A 22 -0.73 12.98 -8.86
C ASN A 22 -1.43 13.44 -10.15
N PRO A 23 -2.03 14.64 -10.18
CA PRO A 23 -2.63 15.18 -11.40
C PRO A 23 -1.60 15.45 -12.53
N ASN A 24 -0.33 15.69 -12.18
CA ASN A 24 0.75 15.84 -13.15
C ASN A 24 1.26 14.47 -13.62
N GLU A 25 1.14 14.21 -14.92
CA GLU A 25 1.58 12.96 -15.53
C GLU A 25 3.09 12.72 -15.38
N GLU A 26 3.92 13.74 -15.49
CA GLU A 26 5.38 13.60 -15.34
C GLU A 26 5.76 13.09 -13.95
N VAL A 27 5.02 13.52 -12.92
CA VAL A 27 5.23 13.04 -11.55
C VAL A 27 4.80 11.58 -11.42
N ARG A 28 3.68 11.18 -12.03
CA ARG A 28 3.27 9.77 -12.06
C ARG A 28 4.30 8.89 -12.78
N GLN A 29 4.84 9.35 -13.90
CA GLN A 29 5.88 8.62 -14.66
C GLN A 29 7.17 8.51 -13.84
N ARG A 30 7.56 9.56 -13.12
CA ARG A 30 8.72 9.50 -12.21
C ARG A 30 8.50 8.50 -11.06
N ALA A 31 7.31 8.48 -10.47
CA ALA A 31 6.96 7.50 -9.45
C ALA A 31 6.99 6.07 -10.01
N LEU A 32 6.47 5.87 -11.21
CA LEU A 32 6.50 4.57 -11.89
C LEU A 32 7.94 4.12 -12.19
N GLN A 33 8.81 5.02 -12.66
CA GLN A 33 10.22 4.70 -12.87
C GLN A 33 10.89 4.28 -11.54
N HIS A 34 10.56 4.95 -10.43
CA HIS A 34 11.07 4.57 -9.11
C HIS A 34 10.64 3.15 -8.70
N MET A 35 9.43 2.70 -9.10
CA MET A 35 9.02 1.30 -8.92
C MET A 35 9.87 0.34 -9.75
N PHE A 36 10.18 0.68 -11.00
CA PHE A 36 11.04 -0.15 -11.85
C PHE A 36 12.45 -0.26 -11.31
N ASP A 37 13.03 0.84 -10.82
CA ASP A 37 14.33 0.85 -10.16
C ASP A 37 14.31 -0.01 -8.89
N SER A 38 13.23 0.05 -8.11
CA SER A 38 13.02 -0.76 -6.91
C SER A 38 12.90 -2.25 -7.24
N ILE A 39 12.26 -2.61 -8.35
CA ILE A 39 12.21 -4.00 -8.86
C ILE A 39 13.61 -4.47 -9.27
N ALA A 40 14.42 -3.63 -9.91
CA ALA A 40 15.80 -3.96 -10.23
C ALA A 40 16.64 -4.25 -8.96
N ILE A 41 16.48 -3.42 -7.91
CA ILE A 41 17.11 -3.64 -6.60
C ILE A 41 16.58 -4.93 -5.96
N MET A 42 15.27 -5.17 -6.01
CA MET A 42 14.62 -6.38 -5.50
C MET A 42 15.23 -7.65 -6.14
N ASN A 43 15.42 -7.62 -7.45
CA ASN A 43 16.03 -8.74 -8.18
C ASN A 43 17.50 -8.94 -7.80
N ALA A 44 18.29 -7.86 -7.74
CA ALA A 44 19.70 -7.90 -7.35
C ALA A 44 19.90 -8.39 -5.89
N ALA A 45 19.00 -8.01 -4.99
CA ALA A 45 19.00 -8.42 -3.59
C ALA A 45 18.38 -9.81 -3.36
N ASN A 46 17.83 -10.43 -4.39
CA ASN A 46 17.00 -11.64 -4.32
C ASN A 46 15.91 -11.54 -3.26
N SER A 47 15.31 -10.35 -3.12
CA SER A 47 14.12 -10.13 -2.30
C SER A 47 12.89 -10.69 -3.02
N ARG A 48 11.92 -11.21 -2.24
CA ARG A 48 10.69 -11.78 -2.80
C ARG A 48 9.63 -10.74 -3.05
N ASP A 49 9.51 -9.77 -2.16
CA ASP A 49 8.35 -8.89 -2.08
C ASP A 49 8.73 -7.43 -2.40
N LEU A 50 7.91 -6.78 -3.23
CA LEU A 50 7.85 -5.35 -3.40
C LEU A 50 6.68 -4.84 -2.55
N SER A 51 6.95 -4.17 -1.43
CA SER A 51 5.93 -3.69 -0.50
C SER A 51 5.63 -2.21 -0.78
N LEU A 52 4.38 -1.94 -1.13
CA LEU A 52 3.93 -0.64 -1.60
C LEU A 52 2.93 -0.01 -0.63
N TRP A 53 3.36 1.09 -0.03
CA TRP A 53 2.51 2.01 0.70
C TRP A 53 2.55 3.39 0.04
N PHE A 54 1.39 4.07 -0.02
CA PHE A 54 1.23 5.37 -0.66
C PHE A 54 0.59 6.38 0.30
N ALA A 55 1.20 7.56 0.41
CA ALA A 55 0.64 8.68 1.16
C ALA A 55 -0.30 9.56 0.32
N ASP A 56 -0.61 9.13 -0.90
CA ASP A 56 -1.49 9.82 -1.83
C ASP A 56 -2.92 9.92 -1.27
N GLY A 57 -3.56 11.06 -1.46
CA GLY A 57 -4.95 11.21 -1.06
C GLY A 57 -5.49 12.63 -1.25
N SER A 58 -6.78 12.82 -0.96
CA SER A 58 -7.44 14.12 -0.97
C SER A 58 -8.77 14.08 -0.23
N ASN A 59 -9.07 15.13 0.54
CA ASN A 59 -10.39 15.34 1.15
C ASN A 59 -11.33 16.16 0.24
N HIS A 60 -10.84 16.66 -0.89
CA HIS A 60 -11.56 17.63 -1.71
C HIS A 60 -11.80 17.11 -3.13
N PRO A 61 -12.92 16.42 -3.37
CA PRO A 61 -13.23 15.91 -4.72
C PRO A 61 -13.40 17.02 -5.76
N GLY A 62 -13.64 18.27 -5.34
CA GLY A 62 -13.68 19.43 -6.22
C GLY A 62 -12.31 19.87 -6.76
N THR A 63 -11.21 19.48 -6.09
CA THR A 63 -9.83 19.79 -6.50
C THR A 63 -9.10 18.59 -7.08
N ALA A 64 -9.63 17.39 -6.89
CA ALA A 64 -9.05 16.15 -7.38
C ALA A 64 -10.17 15.22 -7.88
N ASN A 65 -10.10 14.78 -9.12
CA ASN A 65 -11.03 13.79 -9.64
C ASN A 65 -10.68 12.41 -9.08
N ILE A 66 -11.41 11.98 -8.05
CA ILE A 66 -11.18 10.70 -7.33
C ILE A 66 -11.26 9.49 -8.29
N ARG A 67 -12.10 9.55 -9.33
CA ARG A 67 -12.20 8.46 -10.33
C ARG A 67 -10.94 8.38 -11.19
N HIS A 68 -10.38 9.54 -11.59
CA HIS A 68 -9.12 9.57 -12.31
C HIS A 68 -7.96 9.10 -11.44
N ARG A 69 -7.92 9.48 -10.15
CA ARG A 69 -6.91 8.99 -9.21
C ARG A 69 -6.92 7.47 -9.14
N LYS A 70 -8.10 6.86 -8.95
CA LYS A 70 -8.25 5.40 -8.97
C LYS A 70 -7.75 4.78 -10.29
N GLN A 71 -8.09 5.39 -11.42
CA GLN A 71 -7.65 4.92 -12.74
C GLN A 71 -6.13 4.96 -12.87
N TRP A 72 -5.50 6.08 -12.54
CA TRP A 72 -4.05 6.26 -12.59
C TRP A 72 -3.32 5.28 -11.67
N PHE A 73 -3.83 5.05 -10.44
CA PHE A 73 -3.31 4.02 -9.54
C PHE A 73 -3.37 2.64 -10.19
N THR A 74 -4.51 2.28 -10.76
CA THR A 74 -4.69 0.98 -11.43
C THR A 74 -3.68 0.80 -12.57
N GLU A 75 -3.54 1.80 -13.44
CA GLU A 75 -2.61 1.77 -14.58
C GLU A 75 -1.15 1.65 -14.12
N CYS A 76 -0.74 2.43 -13.12
CA CYS A 76 0.62 2.39 -12.60
C CYS A 76 0.93 1.08 -11.87
N LEU A 77 -0.02 0.55 -11.08
CA LEU A 77 0.14 -0.74 -10.41
C LEU A 77 0.20 -1.91 -11.41
N GLN A 78 -0.60 -1.88 -12.47
CA GLN A 78 -0.53 -2.86 -13.56
C GLN A 78 0.82 -2.81 -14.28
N ALA A 79 1.32 -1.61 -14.59
CA ALA A 79 2.62 -1.43 -15.21
C ALA A 79 3.76 -1.92 -14.30
N THR A 80 3.67 -1.66 -13.00
CA THR A 80 4.61 -2.17 -11.98
C THR A 80 4.57 -3.69 -11.90
N HIS A 81 3.37 -4.28 -11.81
CA HIS A 81 3.18 -5.73 -11.77
C HIS A 81 3.76 -6.43 -13.02
N ALA A 82 3.60 -5.83 -14.20
CA ALA A 82 4.09 -6.38 -15.46
C ALA A 82 5.63 -6.50 -15.53
N GLN A 83 6.37 -5.80 -14.66
CA GLN A 83 7.84 -5.89 -14.57
C GLN A 83 8.33 -6.94 -13.56
N LEU A 84 7.41 -7.55 -12.79
CA LEU A 84 7.79 -8.56 -11.83
C LEU A 84 8.29 -9.84 -12.53
N GLN A 85 9.39 -10.38 -12.03
CA GLN A 85 9.84 -11.72 -12.42
C GLN A 85 8.92 -12.80 -11.82
N PRO A 86 8.88 -14.00 -12.40
CA PRO A 86 8.21 -15.15 -11.82
C PRO A 86 8.60 -15.32 -10.33
N GLU A 87 7.64 -15.71 -9.49
CA GLU A 87 7.81 -15.93 -8.04
C GLU A 87 8.01 -14.67 -7.19
N LYS A 88 8.12 -13.48 -7.80
CA LYS A 88 8.09 -12.21 -7.06
C LYS A 88 6.66 -11.75 -6.83
N ARG A 89 6.44 -10.99 -5.75
CA ARG A 89 5.12 -10.50 -5.39
C ARG A 89 5.14 -8.99 -5.20
N MET A 90 4.00 -8.38 -5.43
CA MET A 90 3.70 -6.98 -5.09
C MET A 90 2.68 -6.97 -3.97
N LEU A 91 3.00 -6.32 -2.87
CA LEU A 91 2.13 -6.19 -1.71
C LEU A 91 1.57 -4.77 -1.66
N VAL A 92 0.25 -4.65 -1.65
CA VAL A 92 -0.45 -3.36 -1.58
C VAL A 92 -0.92 -3.16 -0.14
N GLU A 93 -0.29 -2.21 0.55
CA GLU A 93 -0.62 -1.81 1.90
C GLU A 93 -1.62 -0.66 1.87
N TYR A 94 -2.50 -0.59 2.85
CA TYR A 94 -3.50 0.46 3.03
C TYR A 94 -3.31 1.20 4.34
N LYS A 95 -3.77 2.44 4.37
CA LYS A 95 -3.78 3.28 5.57
C LYS A 95 -4.86 4.36 5.41
N PRO A 96 -5.78 4.55 6.38
CA PRO A 96 -6.91 5.45 6.19
C PRO A 96 -6.54 6.93 6.09
N PHE A 97 -5.51 7.37 6.81
CA PHE A 97 -4.96 8.74 6.81
C PHE A 97 -3.54 8.70 7.41
N GLU A 98 -2.86 9.84 7.48
CA GLU A 98 -1.47 9.99 7.93
C GLU A 98 -0.43 9.58 6.85
N PRO A 99 0.72 10.24 6.84
CA PRO A 99 1.14 11.31 7.74
C PRO A 99 0.43 12.66 7.51
N ALA A 100 -0.39 12.76 6.47
CA ALA A 100 -1.20 13.94 6.20
C ALA A 100 -2.62 13.81 6.81
N PHE A 101 -3.30 14.96 6.95
CA PHE A 101 -4.66 15.03 7.49
C PHE A 101 -5.74 14.85 6.42
N TYR A 102 -5.48 14.09 5.38
CA TYR A 102 -6.44 13.74 4.35
C TYR A 102 -6.61 12.22 4.26
N HIS A 103 -7.77 11.82 3.79
CA HIS A 103 -8.07 10.42 3.50
C HIS A 103 -7.22 9.94 2.32
N THR A 104 -6.54 8.82 2.47
CA THR A 104 -5.66 8.28 1.42
C THR A 104 -6.46 7.64 0.30
N ASP A 105 -5.84 7.48 -0.88
CA ASP A 105 -6.47 6.83 -2.03
C ASP A 105 -6.67 5.33 -1.82
N ILE A 106 -5.81 4.69 -1.00
CA ILE A 106 -5.94 3.28 -0.60
C ILE A 106 -6.11 3.26 0.92
N ALA A 107 -7.32 3.57 1.37
CA ALA A 107 -7.59 3.86 2.76
C ALA A 107 -7.95 2.65 3.62
N ASP A 108 -8.41 1.57 3.01
CA ASP A 108 -8.84 0.37 3.70
C ASP A 108 -8.51 -0.91 2.92
N TRP A 109 -8.70 -2.05 3.59
CA TRP A 109 -8.42 -3.36 3.02
C TRP A 109 -9.23 -3.68 1.77
N GLY A 110 -10.46 -3.18 1.65
CA GLY A 110 -11.32 -3.41 0.48
C GLY A 110 -10.78 -2.63 -0.74
N MET A 111 -10.32 -1.40 -0.55
CA MET A 111 -9.65 -0.62 -1.60
C MET A 111 -8.34 -1.29 -2.02
N ALA A 112 -7.52 -1.75 -1.07
CA ALA A 112 -6.28 -2.49 -1.36
C ALA A 112 -6.57 -3.79 -2.12
N LEU A 113 -7.61 -4.54 -1.74
CA LEU A 113 -8.05 -5.74 -2.42
C LEU A 113 -8.47 -5.48 -3.87
N LEU A 114 -9.25 -4.40 -4.11
CA LEU A 114 -9.65 -4.00 -5.47
C LEU A 114 -8.44 -3.64 -6.32
N MET A 115 -7.48 -2.89 -5.77
CA MET A 115 -6.25 -2.50 -6.47
C MET A 115 -5.38 -3.71 -6.76
N ALA A 116 -5.15 -4.59 -5.77
CA ALA A 116 -4.35 -5.80 -5.96
C ALA A 116 -4.96 -6.73 -7.02
N LYS A 117 -6.26 -7.01 -6.95
CA LYS A 117 -6.95 -7.82 -7.97
C LYS A 117 -6.88 -7.20 -9.37
N ALA A 118 -6.97 -5.88 -9.48
CA ALA A 118 -6.88 -5.19 -10.77
C ALA A 118 -5.45 -5.16 -11.32
N SER A 119 -4.42 -5.29 -10.48
CA SER A 119 -3.01 -5.19 -10.88
C SER A 119 -2.49 -6.45 -11.55
N GLY A 120 -2.86 -7.63 -11.03
CA GLY A 120 -2.42 -8.91 -11.58
C GLY A 120 -2.26 -10.01 -10.51
N PRO A 121 -2.01 -11.27 -10.92
CA PRO A 121 -2.09 -12.43 -10.03
C PRO A 121 -1.01 -12.47 -8.92
N ALA A 122 0.12 -11.82 -9.11
CA ALA A 122 1.19 -11.74 -8.11
C ALA A 122 1.03 -10.57 -7.13
N ALA A 123 -0.05 -9.79 -7.25
CA ALA A 123 -0.38 -8.74 -6.32
C ALA A 123 -1.25 -9.27 -5.17
N LYS A 124 -0.90 -8.92 -3.94
CA LYS A 124 -1.59 -9.32 -2.70
C LYS A 124 -1.77 -8.10 -1.81
N VAL A 125 -2.59 -8.22 -0.77
CA VAL A 125 -2.79 -7.19 0.25
C VAL A 125 -1.83 -7.41 1.41
N LEU A 126 -1.18 -6.35 1.87
CA LEU A 126 -0.43 -6.35 3.12
C LEU A 126 -1.30 -5.72 4.20
N VAL A 127 -1.43 -6.41 5.31
CA VAL A 127 -2.17 -5.94 6.49
C VAL A 127 -1.18 -5.38 7.50
N ASP A 128 -1.23 -4.07 7.73
CA ASP A 128 -0.59 -3.44 8.86
C ASP A 128 -1.61 -3.36 10.02
N THR A 129 -1.28 -3.96 11.16
CA THR A 129 -2.21 -4.07 12.28
C THR A 129 -2.47 -2.73 12.98
N GLY A 130 -1.60 -1.74 12.76
CA GLY A 130 -1.79 -0.35 13.21
C GLY A 130 -2.63 0.51 12.29
N HIS A 131 -2.83 0.13 11.03
CA HIS A 131 -3.49 0.93 10.00
C HIS A 131 -5.03 0.77 9.96
N HIS A 132 -5.66 0.74 11.13
CA HIS A 132 -7.10 0.51 11.25
C HIS A 132 -7.76 1.53 12.18
N TYR A 133 -9.03 1.83 11.93
CA TYR A 133 -9.86 2.52 12.92
C TYR A 133 -10.12 1.64 14.14
N HIS A 134 -10.32 2.25 15.30
CA HIS A 134 -10.45 1.53 16.58
C HIS A 134 -11.56 0.48 16.65
N ALA A 135 -12.63 0.64 15.88
CA ALA A 135 -13.76 -0.26 15.87
C ALA A 135 -13.68 -1.35 14.77
N GLN A 136 -12.56 -1.49 14.11
CA GLN A 136 -12.41 -2.45 13.02
C GLN A 136 -11.99 -3.83 13.53
N ASN A 137 -12.65 -4.87 13.04
CA ASN A 137 -12.31 -6.27 13.32
C ASN A 137 -11.23 -6.73 12.33
N ILE A 138 -9.98 -6.75 12.79
CA ILE A 138 -8.82 -7.10 11.97
C ILE A 138 -8.80 -8.59 11.65
N GLU A 139 -9.21 -9.43 12.59
CA GLU A 139 -9.29 -10.88 12.42
C GLU A 139 -10.25 -11.26 11.29
N GLN A 140 -11.38 -10.57 11.17
CA GLN A 140 -12.30 -10.77 10.05
C GLN A 140 -11.68 -10.36 8.72
N ILE A 141 -10.96 -9.24 8.68
CA ILE A 141 -10.25 -8.78 7.48
C ILE A 141 -9.24 -9.84 7.04
N VAL A 142 -8.45 -10.35 7.98
CA VAL A 142 -7.45 -11.41 7.71
C VAL A 142 -8.12 -12.68 7.20
N ALA A 143 -9.20 -13.13 7.86
CA ALA A 143 -9.92 -14.32 7.46
C ALA A 143 -10.47 -14.21 6.02
N TRP A 144 -11.04 -13.06 5.67
CA TRP A 144 -11.56 -12.83 4.31
C TRP A 144 -10.46 -12.74 3.27
N LEU A 145 -9.33 -12.09 3.58
CA LEU A 145 -8.18 -12.04 2.67
C LEU A 145 -7.55 -13.42 2.47
N LEU A 146 -7.59 -14.30 3.46
CA LEU A 146 -7.17 -15.70 3.33
C LEU A 146 -8.12 -16.50 2.42
N ASP A 147 -9.43 -16.34 2.62
CA ASP A 147 -10.46 -17.02 1.82
C ASP A 147 -10.37 -16.62 0.33
N GLU A 148 -10.05 -15.36 0.06
CA GLU A 148 -9.84 -14.83 -1.29
C GLU A 148 -8.44 -15.14 -1.88
N ASP A 149 -7.57 -15.82 -1.14
CA ASP A 149 -6.13 -15.99 -1.50
C ASP A 149 -5.43 -14.66 -1.77
N MET A 150 -5.76 -13.63 -1.00
CA MET A 150 -5.23 -12.27 -1.21
C MET A 150 -4.37 -11.75 -0.06
N LEU A 151 -4.21 -12.50 1.02
CA LEU A 151 -3.30 -12.10 2.10
C LEU A 151 -1.84 -12.27 1.67
N GLY A 152 -1.10 -11.19 1.61
CA GLY A 152 0.32 -11.16 1.22
C GLY A 152 1.28 -11.25 2.39
N GLY A 153 0.92 -10.64 3.50
CA GLY A 153 1.76 -10.56 4.70
C GLY A 153 1.24 -9.52 5.68
N PHE A 154 2.08 -9.26 6.70
CA PHE A 154 1.78 -8.32 7.77
C PHE A 154 2.93 -7.36 8.02
N HIS A 155 2.57 -6.14 8.46
CA HIS A 155 3.36 -5.34 9.36
C HIS A 155 2.70 -5.41 10.74
N PHE A 156 3.47 -5.85 11.76
CA PHE A 156 2.94 -6.08 13.10
C PHE A 156 3.29 -4.93 14.02
N ASN A 157 2.28 -4.18 14.42
CA ASN A 157 2.39 -3.15 15.45
C ASN A 157 1.05 -3.01 16.19
N ASP A 158 1.05 -2.24 17.27
CA ASP A 158 -0.15 -1.79 17.97
C ASP A 158 -0.37 -0.29 17.76
N ARG A 159 -1.60 0.13 17.96
CA ARG A 159 -1.99 1.54 17.95
C ARG A 159 -2.86 1.87 19.15
N ARG A 160 -2.75 3.09 19.62
CA ARG A 160 -3.59 3.61 20.72
C ARG A 160 -4.50 4.74 20.24
N TYR A 161 -3.96 5.74 19.59
CA TYR A 161 -4.70 6.93 19.14
C TYR A 161 -4.83 6.99 17.63
N ALA A 162 -3.77 6.63 16.95
CA ALA A 162 -3.66 6.60 15.50
C ALA A 162 -2.62 5.53 15.12
N ASP A 163 -1.81 5.75 14.09
CA ASP A 163 -0.68 4.89 13.75
C ASP A 163 0.53 5.25 14.64
N ASP A 164 0.50 4.77 15.86
CA ASP A 164 1.51 5.07 16.87
C ASP A 164 2.76 4.17 16.74
N ASP A 165 2.73 3.16 15.87
CA ASP A 165 3.78 2.15 15.68
C ASP A 165 4.26 1.53 17.00
N LEU A 166 3.33 1.22 17.90
CA LEU A 166 3.65 0.64 19.18
C LEU A 166 4.01 -0.83 19.04
N THR A 167 4.76 -1.35 20.01
CA THR A 167 5.12 -2.78 20.03
C THR A 167 3.85 -3.63 20.04
N LEU A 168 3.77 -4.60 19.13
CA LEU A 168 2.65 -5.55 19.05
C LEU A 168 2.37 -6.19 20.40
N GLY A 169 1.09 -6.23 20.79
CA GLY A 169 0.62 -6.76 22.05
C GLY A 169 0.79 -5.82 23.26
N SER A 170 1.29 -4.60 23.04
CA SER A 170 1.46 -3.60 24.12
C SER A 170 0.16 -2.91 24.52
N ILE A 171 -0.80 -2.83 23.61
CA ILE A 171 -2.13 -2.24 23.82
C ILE A 171 -3.21 -3.32 23.85
N ASP A 172 -3.24 -4.18 22.84
CA ASP A 172 -4.16 -5.31 22.77
C ASP A 172 -3.41 -6.66 22.66
N PRO A 173 -3.05 -7.28 23.79
CA PRO A 173 -2.37 -8.56 23.77
C PRO A 173 -3.23 -9.69 23.19
N TYR A 174 -4.55 -9.56 23.17
CA TYR A 174 -5.46 -10.57 22.62
C TYR A 174 -5.47 -10.58 21.10
N GLN A 175 -5.17 -9.46 20.45
CA GLN A 175 -5.04 -9.39 19.00
C GLN A 175 -3.90 -10.28 18.46
N VAL A 176 -2.93 -10.63 19.31
CA VAL A 176 -1.76 -11.46 18.92
C VAL A 176 -2.11 -12.93 18.78
N PHE A 177 -3.16 -13.40 19.44
CA PHE A 177 -3.62 -14.78 19.45
C PHE A 177 -4.68 -15.08 18.40
#